data_c74d8b0ce454ef294274d9ef34573ef4
#
_entry.id   c74d8b0ce454ef294274d9ef34573ef4
#
_cell.length_a   1.000
_cell.length_b   1.000
_cell.length_c   1.000
_cell.angle_alpha   90.00
_cell.angle_beta   90.00
_cell.angle_gamma   90.00
#
_symmetry.space_group_name_H-M   'P 1'
#
loop_
_entity.id
_entity.type
_entity.pdbx_description
1 polymer ?
#
loop_
_entity_poly.entity_id
_entity_poly.type
_entity_poly.pdbx_seq_one_letter_code
_entity_poly.pdbx_strand_id
1 'polypeptide(L)'
;QPIADEKTLELARARAISAQTLWQGKATWQVICTDTQANWAPQSPTGWLIHDTLSARIHPRNACLALAAALRAWGGRIEPAGPEHGIVVHATGWQGLRDLSERFEQPVGNGVKGQAALLRYPAPDAPQLFADALHIVPHTDGTVAIGSTSERAFHNPDDTDTQLDAIIARATAAFPMLRDAPVIARWAGVRPRAKSRAPMLGAYPGRAGHFIANGGFKIGFGMAPKIAEVMADLILEGRNAIPDAFQVESCLNAAPKT
;
A
#
# COMPACT_ATOMS: atom_id res chain seq x y z
N GLN A 1 -17.08 3.05 -1.10
CA GLN A 1 -17.06 2.97 0.35
C GLN A 1 -18.46 3.26 0.91
N PRO A 2 -18.99 2.50 1.89
CA PRO A 2 -20.27 2.81 2.51
C PRO A 2 -20.18 4.05 3.40
N ILE A 3 -21.29 4.78 3.49
CA ILE A 3 -21.43 5.93 4.38
C ILE A 3 -22.23 5.50 5.61
N ALA A 4 -21.61 5.54 6.78
CA ALA A 4 -22.12 4.94 8.00
C ALA A 4 -23.22 5.79 8.69
N ASP A 5 -23.14 7.11 8.58
CA ASP A 5 -23.99 8.06 9.28
C ASP A 5 -24.14 9.39 8.52
N GLU A 6 -25.05 10.24 8.96
CA GLU A 6 -25.34 11.54 8.33
C GLU A 6 -24.13 12.50 8.37
N LYS A 7 -23.37 12.51 9.46
CA LYS A 7 -22.15 13.33 9.57
C LYS A 7 -21.11 12.94 8.54
N THR A 8 -20.94 11.64 8.31
CA THR A 8 -20.05 11.12 7.27
C THR A 8 -20.57 11.47 5.88
N LEU A 9 -21.89 11.48 5.67
CA LEU A 9 -22.53 11.87 4.41
C LEU A 9 -22.26 13.35 4.09
N GLU A 10 -22.47 14.25 5.06
CA GLU A 10 -22.16 15.68 4.91
C GLU A 10 -20.69 15.89 4.56
N LEU A 11 -19.77 15.21 5.27
CA LEU A 11 -18.35 15.28 5.00
C LEU A 11 -18.00 14.75 3.58
N ALA A 12 -18.64 13.67 3.15
CA ALA A 12 -18.42 13.10 1.81
C ALA A 12 -18.88 14.06 0.71
N ARG A 13 -20.01 14.76 0.91
CA ARG A 13 -20.50 15.80 -0.01
C ARG A 13 -19.55 17.01 -0.06
N ALA A 14 -19.06 17.48 1.08
CA ALA A 14 -18.08 18.55 1.14
C ALA A 14 -16.77 18.17 0.42
N ARG A 15 -16.33 16.93 0.58
CA ARG A 15 -15.15 16.38 -0.14
C ARG A 15 -15.37 16.29 -1.64
N ALA A 16 -16.58 16.01 -2.11
CA ALA A 16 -16.89 16.02 -3.54
C ALA A 16 -16.65 17.40 -4.16
N ILE A 17 -16.97 18.48 -3.44
CA ILE A 17 -16.70 19.85 -3.89
C ILE A 17 -15.20 20.15 -3.90
N SER A 18 -14.49 19.85 -2.81
CA SER A 18 -13.03 20.11 -2.73
C SER A 18 -12.22 19.25 -3.69
N ALA A 19 -12.65 18.02 -4.00
CA ALA A 19 -12.00 17.14 -4.95
C ALA A 19 -11.96 17.74 -6.37
N GLN A 20 -12.97 18.50 -6.79
CA GLN A 20 -12.99 19.16 -8.08
C GLN A 20 -11.79 20.10 -8.25
N THR A 21 -11.48 20.89 -7.23
CA THR A 21 -10.34 21.80 -7.24
C THR A 21 -9.02 21.06 -7.05
N LEU A 22 -8.94 20.17 -6.06
CA LEU A 22 -7.70 19.47 -5.72
C LEU A 22 -7.24 18.49 -6.81
N TRP A 23 -8.18 17.82 -7.46
CA TRP A 23 -7.87 16.80 -8.47
C TRP A 23 -7.86 17.35 -9.90
N GLN A 24 -8.24 18.61 -10.11
CA GLN A 24 -8.14 19.32 -11.39
C GLN A 24 -8.77 18.53 -12.56
N GLY A 25 -9.87 17.85 -12.33
CA GLY A 25 -10.54 17.02 -13.33
C GLY A 25 -9.87 15.67 -13.68
N LYS A 26 -8.73 15.36 -13.06
CA LYS A 26 -8.01 14.09 -13.32
C LYS A 26 -8.68 12.88 -12.65
N ALA A 27 -9.53 13.11 -11.69
CA ALA A 27 -10.34 12.09 -11.00
C ALA A 27 -11.63 12.71 -10.47
N THR A 28 -12.60 11.86 -10.11
CA THR A 28 -13.89 12.27 -9.56
C THR A 28 -14.11 11.67 -8.18
N TRP A 29 -14.82 12.40 -7.33
CA TRP A 29 -15.37 11.92 -6.07
C TRP A 29 -16.88 12.15 -6.10
N GLN A 30 -17.66 11.09 -5.94
CA GLN A 30 -19.11 11.13 -6.02
C GLN A 30 -19.75 10.48 -4.80
N VAL A 31 -20.88 11.02 -4.38
CA VAL A 31 -21.79 10.38 -3.43
C VAL A 31 -22.95 9.82 -4.25
N ILE A 32 -23.12 8.50 -4.25
CA ILE A 32 -24.09 7.78 -5.07
C ILE A 32 -25.03 6.94 -4.19
N CYS A 33 -26.26 6.69 -4.68
CA CYS A 33 -27.22 5.83 -4.00
C CYS A 33 -26.86 4.36 -4.19
N THR A 34 -27.06 3.54 -3.17
CA THR A 34 -26.84 2.07 -3.25
C THR A 34 -27.75 1.39 -4.26
N ASP A 35 -28.96 1.88 -4.47
CA ASP A 35 -29.96 1.29 -5.38
C ASP A 35 -29.51 1.28 -6.86
N THR A 36 -28.54 2.12 -7.19
CA THR A 36 -27.97 2.18 -8.56
C THR A 36 -26.84 1.17 -8.79
N GLN A 37 -26.41 0.48 -7.73
CA GLN A 37 -25.29 -0.45 -7.78
C GLN A 37 -25.83 -1.89 -7.67
N ALA A 38 -25.75 -2.64 -8.76
CA ALA A 38 -26.09 -4.05 -8.76
C ALA A 38 -25.21 -4.85 -7.78
N ASN A 39 -25.29 -6.12 -7.72
CA ASN A 39 -24.74 -7.11 -6.77
C ASN A 39 -23.31 -6.90 -6.23
N TRP A 40 -22.56 -5.89 -6.70
CA TRP A 40 -21.20 -5.57 -6.24
C TRP A 40 -21.16 -4.21 -5.53
N ALA A 41 -21.82 -4.14 -4.37
CA ALA A 41 -21.76 -2.97 -3.51
C ALA A 41 -21.73 -3.38 -2.04
N PRO A 42 -21.06 -2.64 -1.16
CA PRO A 42 -21.16 -2.84 0.28
C PRO A 42 -22.52 -2.38 0.76
N GLN A 43 -23.04 -3.02 1.80
CA GLN A 43 -24.21 -2.51 2.50
C GLN A 43 -23.89 -1.16 3.14
N SER A 44 -24.80 -0.19 3.01
CA SER A 44 -24.67 1.12 3.61
C SER A 44 -25.86 1.41 4.51
N PRO A 45 -25.64 1.75 5.80
CA PRO A 45 -26.73 2.11 6.73
C PRO A 45 -27.53 3.34 6.28
N THR A 46 -26.91 4.26 5.55
CA THR A 46 -27.55 5.48 5.03
C THR A 46 -28.13 5.33 3.64
N GLY A 47 -27.89 4.22 2.96
CA GLY A 47 -28.23 4.04 1.54
C GLY A 47 -27.30 4.80 0.57
N TRP A 48 -26.20 5.39 1.05
CA TRP A 48 -25.27 6.17 0.24
C TRP A 48 -23.87 5.56 0.25
N LEU A 49 -23.17 5.70 -0.87
CA LEU A 49 -21.79 5.25 -1.08
C LEU A 49 -20.91 6.41 -1.55
N ILE A 50 -19.66 6.36 -1.22
CA ILE A 50 -18.60 7.13 -1.89
C ILE A 50 -18.07 6.30 -3.04
N HIS A 51 -18.04 6.88 -4.23
CA HIS A 51 -17.35 6.37 -5.40
C HIS A 51 -16.29 7.36 -5.84
N ASP A 52 -15.04 6.93 -5.95
CA ASP A 52 -13.95 7.74 -6.49
C ASP A 52 -13.22 7.02 -7.62
N THR A 53 -12.63 7.78 -8.54
CA THR A 53 -11.83 7.28 -9.65
C THR A 53 -10.33 7.56 -9.47
N LEU A 54 -9.92 8.12 -8.32
CA LEU A 54 -8.52 8.31 -7.98
C LEU A 54 -7.88 6.99 -7.50
N SER A 55 -8.64 6.21 -6.74
CA SER A 55 -8.17 4.93 -6.23
C SER A 55 -7.98 3.93 -7.36
N ALA A 56 -6.80 3.33 -7.42
CA ALA A 56 -6.48 2.29 -8.39
C ALA A 56 -6.24 0.96 -7.69
N ARG A 57 -6.58 -0.12 -8.36
CA ARG A 57 -6.30 -1.49 -7.92
C ARG A 57 -5.10 -2.05 -8.67
N ILE A 58 -4.32 -2.87 -8.00
CA ILE A 58 -3.17 -3.57 -8.56
C ILE A 58 -3.13 -4.98 -8.00
N HIS A 59 -2.63 -5.93 -8.79
CA HIS A 59 -2.25 -7.25 -8.29
C HIS A 59 -0.77 -7.20 -7.88
N PRO A 60 -0.41 -7.12 -6.58
CA PRO A 60 0.96 -6.80 -6.16
C PRO A 60 2.00 -7.80 -6.66
N ARG A 61 1.68 -9.10 -6.58
CA ARG A 61 2.57 -10.16 -7.04
C ARG A 61 2.84 -10.07 -8.55
N ASN A 62 1.81 -9.87 -9.35
CA ASN A 62 1.96 -9.76 -10.81
C ASN A 62 2.71 -8.48 -11.20
N ALA A 63 2.51 -7.38 -10.47
CA ALA A 63 3.27 -6.15 -10.66
C ALA A 63 4.77 -6.37 -10.40
N CYS A 64 5.13 -7.01 -9.28
CA CYS A 64 6.53 -7.35 -8.98
C CYS A 64 7.13 -8.30 -10.03
N LEU A 65 6.38 -9.30 -10.49
CA LEU A 65 6.85 -10.21 -11.54
C LEU A 65 7.07 -9.48 -12.86
N ALA A 66 6.19 -8.57 -13.25
CA ALA A 66 6.33 -7.76 -14.46
C ALA A 66 7.54 -6.84 -14.39
N LEU A 67 7.77 -6.17 -13.25
CA LEU A 67 8.96 -5.33 -13.03
C LEU A 67 10.24 -6.16 -13.07
N ALA A 68 10.25 -7.34 -12.46
CA ALA A 68 11.40 -8.25 -12.52
C ALA A 68 11.68 -8.75 -13.94
N ALA A 69 10.64 -9.05 -14.71
CA ALA A 69 10.78 -9.44 -16.11
C ALA A 69 11.33 -8.29 -16.97
N ALA A 70 10.83 -7.07 -16.78
CA ALA A 70 11.31 -5.88 -17.47
C ALA A 70 12.79 -5.60 -17.14
N LEU A 71 13.18 -5.69 -15.87
CA LEU A 71 14.58 -5.53 -15.45
C LEU A 71 15.50 -6.54 -16.17
N ARG A 72 15.10 -7.82 -16.23
CA ARG A 72 15.87 -8.85 -16.94
C ARG A 72 15.94 -8.59 -18.44
N ALA A 73 14.85 -8.13 -19.05
CA ALA A 73 14.81 -7.79 -20.47
C ALA A 73 15.79 -6.65 -20.85
N TRP A 74 16.08 -5.76 -19.90
CA TRP A 74 17.09 -4.71 -20.05
C TRP A 74 18.51 -5.14 -19.63
N GLY A 75 18.74 -6.43 -19.45
CA GLY A 75 20.05 -6.99 -19.10
C GLY A 75 20.37 -6.95 -17.59
N GLY A 76 19.42 -6.54 -16.75
CA GLY A 76 19.60 -6.59 -15.30
C GLY A 76 19.57 -8.01 -14.76
N ARG A 77 20.29 -8.26 -13.67
CA ARG A 77 20.31 -9.55 -12.97
C ARG A 77 19.59 -9.42 -11.64
N ILE A 78 18.90 -10.47 -11.24
CA ILE A 78 18.25 -10.60 -9.94
C ILE A 78 18.82 -11.85 -9.29
N GLU A 79 19.56 -11.66 -8.21
CA GLU A 79 20.27 -12.71 -7.49
C GLU A 79 19.91 -12.64 -5.98
N PRO A 80 19.92 -13.77 -5.26
CA PRO A 80 19.56 -13.80 -3.85
C PRO A 80 20.57 -13.08 -2.95
N ALA A 81 21.83 -12.99 -3.39
CA ALA A 81 22.91 -12.28 -2.71
C ALA A 81 24.00 -11.89 -3.71
N GLY A 82 24.76 -10.86 -3.37
CA GLY A 82 25.89 -10.41 -4.18
C GLY A 82 26.67 -9.31 -3.47
N PRO A 83 27.94 -9.05 -3.89
CA PRO A 83 28.69 -7.91 -3.39
C PRO A 83 28.09 -6.59 -3.87
N GLU A 84 28.22 -5.55 -3.06
CA GLU A 84 27.85 -4.19 -3.44
C GLU A 84 28.89 -3.62 -4.43
N HIS A 85 28.44 -3.09 -5.55
CA HIS A 85 29.30 -2.48 -6.58
C HIS A 85 28.71 -1.16 -7.09
N GLY A 86 29.55 -0.15 -7.32
CA GLY A 86 29.15 1.13 -7.88
C GLY A 86 28.15 1.88 -7.00
N ILE A 87 27.10 2.37 -7.61
CA ILE A 87 25.99 3.05 -6.89
C ILE A 87 25.06 1.99 -6.30
N VAL A 88 24.74 2.12 -5.02
CA VAL A 88 23.89 1.17 -4.29
C VAL A 88 22.61 1.84 -3.78
N VAL A 89 21.48 1.26 -4.05
CA VAL A 89 20.16 1.72 -3.51
C VAL A 89 19.62 0.69 -2.54
N HIS A 90 19.50 1.08 -1.27
CA HIS A 90 18.95 0.25 -0.19
C HIS A 90 17.41 0.34 -0.17
N ALA A 91 16.74 -0.58 -0.87
CA ALA A 91 15.29 -0.75 -0.88
C ALA A 91 14.87 -2.00 -0.08
N THR A 92 15.41 -2.15 1.12
CA THR A 92 15.51 -3.40 1.87
C THR A 92 14.31 -3.69 2.81
N GLY A 93 13.22 -2.92 2.67
CA GLY A 93 12.00 -3.15 3.42
C GLY A 93 12.15 -2.98 4.93
N TRP A 94 11.35 -3.73 5.69
CA TRP A 94 11.30 -3.57 7.16
C TRP A 94 12.56 -4.07 7.87
N GLN A 95 13.21 -5.11 7.35
CA GLN A 95 14.50 -5.57 7.88
C GLN A 95 15.54 -4.46 7.79
N GLY A 96 15.66 -3.82 6.62
CA GLY A 96 16.58 -2.70 6.45
C GLY A 96 16.27 -1.49 7.32
N LEU A 97 15.01 -1.24 7.71
CA LEU A 97 14.70 -0.21 8.71
C LEU A 97 15.23 -0.57 10.12
N ARG A 98 15.27 -1.86 10.45
CA ARG A 98 15.89 -2.35 11.69
C ARG A 98 17.41 -2.19 11.63
N ASP A 99 18.04 -2.62 10.56
CA ASP A 99 19.48 -2.48 10.35
C ASP A 99 19.92 -1.01 10.42
N LEU A 100 19.13 -0.10 9.84
CA LEU A 100 19.35 1.34 9.94
C LEU A 100 19.18 1.84 11.39
N SER A 101 18.23 1.28 12.16
CA SER A 101 18.04 1.65 13.56
C SER A 101 19.22 1.22 14.41
N GLU A 102 19.79 0.06 14.19
CA GLU A 102 21.02 -0.42 14.84
C GLU A 102 22.20 0.45 14.45
N ARG A 103 22.36 0.73 13.15
CA ARG A 103 23.50 1.54 12.65
C ARG A 103 23.52 2.98 13.16
N PHE A 104 22.35 3.61 13.26
CA PHE A 104 22.24 5.00 13.72
C PHE A 104 21.95 5.12 15.22
N GLU A 105 21.94 3.99 15.95
CA GLU A 105 21.70 3.92 17.39
C GLU A 105 20.43 4.67 17.83
N GLN A 106 19.42 4.69 16.96
CA GLN A 106 18.13 5.32 17.19
C GLN A 106 17.01 4.64 16.38
N PRO A 107 15.73 4.68 16.83
CA PRO A 107 14.62 4.14 16.06
C PRO A 107 14.46 4.89 14.73
N VAL A 108 14.61 4.18 13.60
CA VAL A 108 14.38 4.69 12.24
C VAL A 108 13.02 4.25 11.71
N GLY A 109 12.62 3.05 12.05
CA GLY A 109 11.34 2.49 11.64
C GLY A 109 11.15 1.05 12.13
N ASN A 110 10.02 0.47 11.78
CA ASN A 110 9.66 -0.89 12.18
C ASN A 110 8.79 -1.57 11.14
N GLY A 111 8.58 -2.87 11.29
CA GLY A 111 7.63 -3.67 10.54
C GLY A 111 6.22 -3.57 11.09
N VAL A 112 5.21 -3.57 10.22
CA VAL A 112 3.81 -3.78 10.57
C VAL A 112 3.29 -4.93 9.73
N LYS A 113 3.07 -6.09 10.34
CA LYS A 113 2.58 -7.29 9.68
C LYS A 113 1.13 -7.11 9.25
N GLY A 114 0.77 -7.71 8.15
CA GLY A 114 -0.60 -7.83 7.68
C GLY A 114 -0.83 -9.15 7.01
N GLN A 115 -1.97 -9.77 7.34
CA GLN A 115 -2.41 -11.03 6.78
C GLN A 115 -3.56 -10.76 5.81
N ALA A 116 -3.62 -11.52 4.72
CA ALA A 116 -4.65 -11.40 3.69
C ALA A 116 -4.95 -12.77 3.07
N ALA A 117 -6.09 -12.86 2.38
CA ALA A 117 -6.50 -14.06 1.68
C ALA A 117 -6.90 -13.75 0.24
N LEU A 118 -6.79 -14.75 -0.62
CA LEU A 118 -7.26 -14.73 -2.00
C LEU A 118 -8.42 -15.71 -2.15
N LEU A 119 -9.52 -15.21 -2.68
CA LEU A 119 -10.72 -15.98 -2.97
C LEU A 119 -10.85 -16.18 -4.47
N ARG A 120 -11.42 -17.30 -4.87
CA ARG A 120 -11.84 -17.51 -6.27
C ARG A 120 -13.24 -16.91 -6.47
N TYR A 121 -13.30 -15.76 -7.12
CA TYR A 121 -14.55 -15.08 -7.43
C TYR A 121 -14.35 -14.22 -8.69
N PRO A 122 -15.09 -14.49 -9.79
CA PRO A 122 -14.90 -13.77 -11.05
C PRO A 122 -15.62 -12.42 -11.04
N ALA A 123 -14.87 -11.35 -10.79
CA ALA A 123 -15.33 -9.98 -10.85
C ALA A 123 -14.28 -9.05 -11.50
N PRO A 124 -13.77 -9.36 -12.71
CA PRO A 124 -12.60 -8.70 -13.29
C PRO A 124 -12.80 -7.18 -13.50
N ASP A 125 -14.02 -6.75 -13.81
CA ASP A 125 -14.34 -5.35 -14.10
C ASP A 125 -14.90 -4.59 -12.90
N ALA A 126 -15.16 -5.28 -11.79
CA ALA A 126 -15.71 -4.65 -10.60
C ALA A 126 -14.69 -3.75 -9.89
N PRO A 127 -15.11 -2.60 -9.32
CA PRO A 127 -14.22 -1.73 -8.57
C PRO A 127 -13.78 -2.38 -7.27
N GLN A 128 -12.64 -1.95 -6.72
CA GLN A 128 -12.28 -2.32 -5.35
C GLN A 128 -13.30 -1.71 -4.36
N LEU A 129 -13.56 -2.44 -3.28
CA LEU A 129 -14.41 -1.97 -2.21
C LEU A 129 -13.59 -1.76 -0.93
N PHE A 130 -14.00 -0.77 -0.15
CA PHE A 130 -13.45 -0.52 1.17
C PHE A 130 -14.60 -0.30 2.15
N ALA A 131 -14.74 -1.20 3.11
CA ALA A 131 -15.74 -1.12 4.17
C ALA A 131 -15.21 -1.78 5.44
N ASP A 132 -15.57 -1.27 6.61
CA ASP A 132 -15.17 -1.83 7.91
C ASP A 132 -13.65 -2.10 8.02
N ALA A 133 -12.85 -1.15 7.53
CA ALA A 133 -11.38 -1.27 7.44
C ALA A 133 -10.87 -2.46 6.60
N LEU A 134 -11.73 -3.09 5.79
CA LEU A 134 -11.38 -4.14 4.86
C LEU A 134 -11.27 -3.61 3.45
N HIS A 135 -10.27 -4.08 2.73
CA HIS A 135 -10.14 -3.92 1.29
C HIS A 135 -10.59 -5.23 0.59
N ILE A 136 -11.45 -5.08 -0.41
CA ILE A 136 -11.91 -6.15 -1.29
C ILE A 136 -11.45 -5.76 -2.69
N VAL A 137 -10.46 -6.46 -3.21
CA VAL A 137 -9.75 -6.08 -4.44
C VAL A 137 -9.91 -7.17 -5.49
N PRO A 138 -10.82 -7.00 -6.47
CA PRO A 138 -10.94 -7.94 -7.57
C PRO A 138 -9.76 -7.83 -8.53
N HIS A 139 -9.37 -8.95 -9.11
CA HIS A 139 -8.31 -9.06 -10.11
C HIS A 139 -8.85 -9.59 -11.43
N THR A 140 -8.14 -9.32 -12.51
CA THR A 140 -8.51 -9.73 -13.87
C THR A 140 -8.43 -11.24 -14.10
N ASP A 141 -7.74 -11.97 -13.22
CA ASP A 141 -7.57 -13.41 -13.27
C ASP A 141 -8.72 -14.20 -12.61
N GLY A 142 -9.81 -13.54 -12.24
CA GLY A 142 -10.97 -14.16 -11.61
C GLY A 142 -10.78 -14.41 -10.11
N THR A 143 -9.85 -13.71 -9.48
CA THR A 143 -9.64 -13.76 -8.03
C THR A 143 -10.02 -12.46 -7.34
N VAL A 144 -10.26 -12.52 -6.04
CA VAL A 144 -10.51 -11.37 -5.17
C VAL A 144 -9.61 -11.45 -3.95
N ALA A 145 -8.76 -10.46 -3.75
CA ALA A 145 -7.98 -10.34 -2.52
C ALA A 145 -8.80 -9.65 -1.43
N ILE A 146 -8.76 -10.18 -0.22
CA ILE A 146 -9.39 -9.60 0.96
C ILE A 146 -8.34 -9.38 2.06
N GLY A 147 -8.42 -8.28 2.77
CA GLY A 147 -7.47 -7.97 3.84
C GLY A 147 -7.67 -6.57 4.43
N SER A 148 -6.93 -6.25 5.45
CA SER A 148 -5.86 -7.03 6.04
C SER A 148 -5.80 -6.79 7.55
N THR A 149 -5.08 -7.65 8.26
CA THR A 149 -4.68 -7.34 9.64
C THR A 149 -3.67 -6.20 9.69
N SER A 150 -3.40 -5.69 10.87
CA SER A 150 -2.39 -4.65 11.12
C SER A 150 -1.74 -4.87 12.47
N GLU A 151 -0.66 -5.63 12.49
CA GLU A 151 -0.02 -6.17 13.69
C GLU A 151 1.33 -5.48 13.92
N ARG A 152 1.48 -4.83 15.07
CA ARG A 152 2.74 -4.18 15.47
C ARG A 152 3.68 -5.14 16.20
N ALA A 153 3.15 -6.19 16.79
CA ALA A 153 3.88 -7.27 17.44
C ALA A 153 3.55 -8.59 16.74
N PHE A 154 4.54 -9.34 16.34
CA PHE A 154 4.41 -10.64 15.68
C PHE A 154 5.70 -11.46 15.90
N HIS A 155 5.58 -12.77 15.94
CA HIS A 155 6.73 -13.67 16.07
C HIS A 155 7.27 -14.07 14.69
N ASN A 156 6.38 -14.55 13.81
CA ASN A 156 6.75 -14.94 12.46
C ASN A 156 6.18 -13.94 11.45
N PRO A 157 7.02 -13.35 10.56
CA PRO A 157 6.58 -12.38 9.56
C PRO A 157 5.70 -12.98 8.45
N ASP A 158 5.83 -14.28 8.18
CA ASP A 158 5.29 -14.94 6.99
C ASP A 158 4.08 -15.83 7.28
N ASP A 159 3.84 -16.19 8.55
CA ASP A 159 2.74 -17.08 8.95
C ASP A 159 1.40 -16.34 9.05
N THR A 160 0.32 -17.07 8.75
CA THR A 160 -1.06 -16.63 9.02
C THR A 160 -1.63 -17.37 10.23
N ASP A 161 -2.56 -16.72 10.92
CA ASP A 161 -3.20 -17.23 12.13
C ASP A 161 -4.71 -16.97 12.16
N THR A 162 -5.36 -17.17 13.30
CA THR A 162 -6.80 -16.97 13.51
C THR A 162 -7.28 -15.54 13.30
N GLN A 163 -6.39 -14.53 13.32
CA GLN A 163 -6.75 -13.16 12.98
C GLN A 163 -7.17 -13.06 11.50
N LEU A 164 -6.55 -13.84 10.61
CA LEU A 164 -6.99 -13.92 9.23
C LEU A 164 -8.36 -14.58 9.08
N ASP A 165 -8.68 -15.60 9.90
CA ASP A 165 -10.02 -16.21 9.89
C ASP A 165 -11.10 -15.18 10.27
N ALA A 166 -10.83 -14.34 11.24
CA ALA A 166 -11.72 -13.23 11.61
C ALA A 166 -11.87 -12.20 10.46
N ILE A 167 -10.80 -11.87 9.72
CA ILE A 167 -10.87 -11.01 8.52
C ILE A 167 -11.76 -11.65 7.45
N ILE A 168 -11.59 -12.94 7.17
CA ILE A 168 -12.40 -13.67 6.18
C ILE A 168 -13.88 -13.66 6.59
N ALA A 169 -14.19 -13.98 7.85
CA ALA A 169 -15.55 -13.97 8.36
C ALA A 169 -16.21 -12.58 8.26
N ARG A 170 -15.49 -11.52 8.61
CA ARG A 170 -15.99 -10.15 8.48
C ARG A 170 -16.21 -9.76 7.01
N ALA A 171 -15.29 -10.13 6.11
CA ALA A 171 -15.41 -9.85 4.69
C ALA A 171 -16.65 -10.53 4.09
N THR A 172 -16.88 -11.80 4.38
CA THR A 172 -18.04 -12.55 3.88
C THR A 172 -19.37 -12.11 4.51
N ALA A 173 -19.34 -11.55 5.71
CA ALA A 173 -20.53 -10.93 6.33
C ALA A 173 -20.86 -9.57 5.69
N ALA A 174 -19.85 -8.71 5.49
CA ALA A 174 -20.03 -7.39 4.88
C ALA A 174 -20.32 -7.45 3.36
N PHE A 175 -19.87 -8.51 2.69
CA PHE A 175 -19.99 -8.73 1.25
C PHE A 175 -20.56 -10.14 0.98
N PRO A 176 -21.90 -10.30 1.09
CA PRO A 176 -22.55 -11.62 1.00
C PRO A 176 -22.26 -12.39 -0.28
N MET A 177 -21.91 -11.70 -1.40
CA MET A 177 -21.55 -12.33 -2.67
C MET A 177 -20.27 -13.18 -2.56
N LEU A 178 -19.43 -12.95 -1.54
CA LEU A 178 -18.19 -13.68 -1.31
C LEU A 178 -18.36 -14.87 -0.34
N ARG A 179 -19.56 -15.10 0.21
CA ARG A 179 -19.79 -16.10 1.27
C ARG A 179 -19.34 -17.51 0.89
N ASP A 180 -19.64 -17.90 -0.34
CA ASP A 180 -19.36 -19.26 -0.83
C ASP A 180 -18.11 -19.30 -1.71
N ALA A 181 -17.35 -18.19 -1.79
CA ALA A 181 -16.14 -18.11 -2.58
C ALA A 181 -15.00 -18.89 -1.91
N PRO A 182 -14.40 -19.91 -2.57
CA PRO A 182 -13.32 -20.68 -1.99
C PRO A 182 -12.09 -19.82 -1.71
N VAL A 183 -11.51 -19.93 -0.52
CA VAL A 183 -10.19 -19.37 -0.19
C VAL A 183 -9.12 -20.24 -0.84
N ILE A 184 -8.39 -19.68 -1.81
CA ILE A 184 -7.38 -20.40 -2.60
C ILE A 184 -5.95 -20.09 -2.21
N ALA A 185 -5.72 -18.99 -1.45
CA ALA A 185 -4.42 -18.68 -0.88
C ALA A 185 -4.57 -17.83 0.39
N ARG A 186 -3.59 -17.98 1.29
CA ARG A 186 -3.41 -17.17 2.49
C ARG A 186 -1.97 -16.74 2.55
N TRP A 187 -1.70 -15.51 2.95
CA TRP A 187 -0.33 -15.02 3.13
C TRP A 187 -0.25 -13.96 4.20
N ALA A 188 0.96 -13.75 4.68
CA ALA A 188 1.33 -12.61 5.49
C ALA A 188 2.49 -11.85 4.84
N GLY A 189 2.67 -10.60 5.23
CA GLY A 189 3.79 -9.78 4.81
C GLY A 189 3.95 -8.59 5.74
N VAL A 190 5.18 -8.09 5.84
CA VAL A 190 5.51 -7.02 6.77
C VAL A 190 5.79 -5.73 6.01
N ARG A 191 4.99 -4.72 6.30
CA ARG A 191 5.10 -3.38 5.69
C ARG A 191 6.19 -2.58 6.39
N PRO A 192 7.14 -1.98 5.64
CA PRO A 192 8.17 -1.12 6.21
C PRO A 192 7.56 0.23 6.62
N ARG A 193 7.50 0.52 7.90
CA ARG A 193 6.98 1.78 8.43
C ARG A 193 8.11 2.61 9.00
N ALA A 194 8.51 3.66 8.31
CA ALA A 194 9.44 4.63 8.85
C ALA A 194 8.83 5.37 10.06
N LYS A 195 9.66 5.82 10.98
CA LYS A 195 9.29 6.59 12.19
C LYS A 195 8.50 7.86 11.82
N SER A 196 8.89 8.54 10.76
CA SER A 196 8.21 9.72 10.21
C SER A 196 6.81 9.43 9.65
N ARG A 197 6.48 8.16 9.35
CA ARG A 197 5.30 7.70 8.61
C ARG A 197 5.28 8.13 7.13
N ALA A 198 6.37 8.71 6.65
CA ALA A 198 6.60 9.07 5.25
C ALA A 198 7.66 8.13 4.65
N PRO A 199 7.74 8.00 3.32
CA PRO A 199 8.88 7.37 2.67
C PRO A 199 10.19 8.02 3.10
N MET A 200 11.26 7.24 3.18
CA MET A 200 12.60 7.66 3.55
C MET A 200 13.48 7.53 2.31
N LEU A 201 13.85 8.68 1.73
CA LEU A 201 14.50 8.78 0.43
C LEU A 201 15.74 9.67 0.49
N GLY A 202 16.79 9.33 -0.26
CA GLY A 202 17.97 10.19 -0.40
C GLY A 202 19.29 9.48 -0.17
N ALA A 203 20.36 10.26 0.00
CA ALA A 203 21.69 9.74 0.26
C ALA A 203 21.76 8.97 1.59
N TYR A 204 22.59 7.93 1.62
CA TYR A 204 22.84 7.18 2.86
C TYR A 204 23.87 7.93 3.71
N PRO A 205 23.52 8.39 4.91
CA PRO A 205 24.47 9.14 5.74
C PRO A 205 25.75 8.36 6.04
N GLY A 206 26.92 8.99 5.77
CA GLY A 206 28.21 8.40 6.01
C GLY A 206 28.64 7.30 5.02
N ARG A 207 27.91 7.09 3.91
CA ARG A 207 28.29 6.14 2.85
C ARG A 207 28.17 6.77 1.48
N ALA A 208 29.28 7.25 0.93
CA ALA A 208 29.34 7.83 -0.41
C ALA A 208 28.91 6.80 -1.49
N GLY A 209 28.10 7.25 -2.46
CA GLY A 209 27.56 6.39 -3.52
C GLY A 209 26.42 5.46 -3.09
N HIS A 210 25.96 5.54 -1.86
CA HIS A 210 24.82 4.77 -1.34
C HIS A 210 23.60 5.64 -1.11
N PHE A 211 22.43 5.08 -1.38
CA PHE A 211 21.15 5.75 -1.27
C PHE A 211 20.11 4.87 -0.54
N ILE A 212 19.12 5.48 0.05
CA ILE A 212 18.00 4.80 0.72
C ILE A 212 16.70 5.13 -0.01
N ALA A 213 15.91 4.10 -0.32
CA ALA A 213 14.54 4.19 -0.81
C ALA A 213 13.67 3.20 -0.04
N ASN A 214 13.12 3.60 1.12
CA ASN A 214 12.43 2.69 2.03
C ASN A 214 11.22 3.36 2.71
N GLY A 215 10.52 2.66 3.59
CA GLY A 215 9.48 3.24 4.45
C GLY A 215 8.13 3.51 3.78
N GLY A 216 7.85 2.96 2.60
CA GLY A 216 6.63 3.20 1.82
C GLY A 216 5.33 2.73 2.50
N PHE A 217 5.40 1.89 3.52
CA PHE A 217 4.29 1.42 4.36
C PHE A 217 3.06 1.01 3.54
N LYS A 218 1.89 1.65 3.78
CA LYS A 218 0.61 1.33 3.12
C LYS A 218 0.44 1.99 1.74
N ILE A 219 1.31 2.93 1.38
CA ILE A 219 1.22 3.72 0.15
C ILE A 219 2.33 3.40 -0.86
N GLY A 220 3.16 2.40 -0.57
CA GLY A 220 4.36 2.09 -1.34
C GLY A 220 4.11 1.92 -2.84
N PHE A 221 3.13 1.12 -3.24
CA PHE A 221 2.81 0.93 -4.66
C PHE A 221 2.33 2.21 -5.35
N GLY A 222 1.46 2.98 -4.70
CA GLY A 222 0.98 4.25 -5.27
C GLY A 222 2.08 5.30 -5.41
N MET A 223 3.06 5.29 -4.52
CA MET A 223 4.20 6.23 -4.54
C MET A 223 5.37 5.75 -5.41
N ALA A 224 5.47 4.45 -5.71
CA ALA A 224 6.65 3.86 -6.36
C ALA A 224 7.06 4.54 -7.67
N PRO A 225 6.15 4.94 -8.61
CA PRO A 225 6.56 5.62 -9.83
C PRO A 225 7.24 6.97 -9.56
N LYS A 226 6.70 7.77 -8.63
CA LYS A 226 7.30 9.07 -8.28
C LYS A 226 8.57 8.93 -7.46
N ILE A 227 8.65 7.93 -6.58
CA ILE A 227 9.88 7.60 -5.86
C ILE A 227 10.98 7.20 -6.85
N ALA A 228 10.66 6.36 -7.84
CA ALA A 228 11.63 5.95 -8.85
C ALA A 228 12.16 7.16 -9.65
N GLU A 229 11.28 8.06 -10.07
CA GLU A 229 11.65 9.30 -10.80
C GLU A 229 12.60 10.18 -9.97
N VAL A 230 12.20 10.58 -8.76
CA VAL A 230 13.03 11.51 -7.95
C VAL A 230 14.34 10.88 -7.47
N MET A 231 14.36 9.57 -7.26
CA MET A 231 15.60 8.85 -6.93
C MET A 231 16.52 8.71 -8.14
N ALA A 232 15.98 8.48 -9.34
CA ALA A 232 16.77 8.45 -10.57
C ALA A 232 17.38 9.85 -10.85
N ASP A 233 16.61 10.91 -10.73
CA ASP A 233 17.07 12.29 -10.85
C ASP A 233 18.23 12.61 -9.90
N LEU A 234 18.06 12.22 -8.62
CA LEU A 234 19.10 12.40 -7.62
C LEU A 234 20.36 11.61 -7.93
N ILE A 235 20.21 10.35 -8.29
CA ILE A 235 21.33 9.42 -8.46
C ILE A 235 22.11 9.68 -9.77
N LEU A 236 21.41 9.95 -10.86
CA LEU A 236 22.00 10.06 -12.20
C LEU A 236 22.40 11.48 -12.55
N GLU A 237 21.67 12.48 -12.03
CA GLU A 237 21.84 13.88 -12.42
C GLU A 237 22.23 14.79 -11.24
N GLY A 238 22.27 14.27 -10.01
CA GLY A 238 22.49 15.04 -8.80
C GLY A 238 21.35 16.04 -8.45
N ARG A 239 20.20 15.93 -9.11
CA ARG A 239 19.06 16.81 -8.93
C ARG A 239 18.15 16.29 -7.83
N ASN A 240 18.18 16.93 -6.68
CA ASN A 240 17.34 16.56 -5.54
C ASN A 240 15.97 17.26 -5.62
N ALA A 241 14.95 16.50 -6.06
CA ALA A 241 13.53 16.89 -6.05
C ALA A 241 12.71 16.17 -4.97
N ILE A 242 13.37 15.53 -4.01
CA ILE A 242 12.70 14.83 -2.91
C ILE A 242 12.11 15.87 -1.94
N PRO A 243 10.80 15.79 -1.61
CA PRO A 243 10.21 16.67 -0.60
C PRO A 243 10.94 16.56 0.75
N ASP A 244 11.14 17.67 1.43
CA ASP A 244 11.90 17.74 2.69
C ASP A 244 11.43 16.71 3.73
N ALA A 245 10.12 16.53 3.88
CA ALA A 245 9.55 15.56 4.81
C ALA A 245 9.87 14.09 4.48
N PHE A 246 10.37 13.80 3.28
CA PHE A 246 10.72 12.46 2.81
C PHE A 246 12.23 12.21 2.79
N GLN A 247 13.04 13.24 2.99
CA GLN A 247 14.49 13.09 3.03
C GLN A 247 14.94 12.25 4.21
N VAL A 248 16.05 11.51 4.03
CA VAL A 248 16.62 10.61 5.05
C VAL A 248 16.87 11.37 6.35
N GLU A 249 17.47 12.54 6.28
CA GLU A 249 17.82 13.39 7.44
C GLU A 249 16.57 13.81 8.20
N SER A 250 15.51 14.19 7.48
CA SER A 250 14.23 14.56 8.11
C SER A 250 13.58 13.38 8.83
N CYS A 251 13.69 12.18 8.26
CA CYS A 251 13.21 10.95 8.89
C CYS A 251 14.00 10.60 10.15
N LEU A 252 15.32 10.76 10.13
CA LEU A 252 16.19 10.51 11.30
C LEU A 252 15.93 11.50 12.43
N ASN A 253 15.69 12.77 12.10
CA ASN A 253 15.45 13.85 13.05
C ASN A 253 13.98 13.94 13.52
N ALA A 254 13.06 13.20 12.90
CA ALA A 254 11.65 13.24 13.27
C ALA A 254 11.41 12.77 14.72
N ALA A 255 10.63 13.52 15.48
CA ALA A 255 10.13 13.03 16.76
C ALA A 255 9.24 11.79 16.57
N PRO A 256 9.20 10.84 17.51
CA PRO A 256 8.27 9.71 17.43
C PRO A 256 6.83 10.24 17.39
N LYS A 257 6.11 9.96 16.30
CA LYS A 257 4.66 10.24 16.25
C LYS A 257 3.93 9.14 16.99
N THR A 258 3.32 9.48 18.09
CA THR A 258 2.45 8.62 18.91
C THR A 258 1.25 8.05 18.13
#